data_1bdf02002bbb965a9e81006984b29605
#
_entry.id   1bdf02002bbb965a9e81006984b29605
#
_cell.length_a   1.000
_cell.length_b   1.000
_cell.length_c   1.000
_cell.angle_alpha   90.00
_cell.angle_beta   90.00
_cell.angle_gamma   90.00
#
_symmetry.space_group_name_H-M   'P 1'
#
loop_
_entity.id
_entity.type
_entity.pdbx_description
1 polymer ?
#
loop_
_entity_poly.entity_id
_entity_poly.type
_entity_poly.pdbx_seq_one_letter_code
_entity_poly.pdbx_strand_id
1 'polypeptide(L)'
;MKTPFLILFCLLSFTTSLWGQNYEAFWTGHFSYLNINKVVDADDKFYAASENALFSYDLQTNQLSTITTINGLSGELISTLHYSNEYQLLLIGYENGLIEVYTESDQEILKVVDIINKVTIPSSQKKINHFNEFNSLVYIATDYGISVYDLEGLEFGDTYYIGDGGAQISVSQTAILNNEIFAACSSSSGIKSASLSNSNLTDFQLWNSLAGGGFKAITVFDTSLYAVNSANKIFEISGANFIPLFDYPQDVAELNASNNSLLVTTNSKVYQYELGFNLMNVYSTNSEFDTSFVAALKMDEVVYIGTTDYGVLKSNPLASSDYEEIHPIGPLKNEAFSLSHGYGNLWVSYGDYSIFFNPSPNKSYGISNYVDENWVNTTY
;
A
#
# COMPACT_ATOMS: atom_id res chain seq x y z
N MET A 1 -26.64 -5.78 65.80
CA MET A 1 -25.32 -6.02 65.15
C MET A 1 -25.35 -6.97 63.95
N LYS A 2 -26.38 -6.93 63.08
CA LYS A 2 -26.46 -7.82 61.87
C LYS A 2 -26.47 -7.06 60.54
N THR A 3 -26.68 -5.77 60.57
CA THR A 3 -26.75 -4.93 59.35
C THR A 3 -25.41 -4.62 58.62
N PRO A 4 -24.26 -4.41 59.32
CA PRO A 4 -23.02 -4.12 58.60
C PRO A 4 -22.43 -5.33 57.83
N PHE A 5 -22.75 -6.55 58.29
CA PHE A 5 -22.29 -7.78 57.63
C PHE A 5 -23.03 -8.06 56.31
N LEU A 6 -24.31 -7.70 56.23
CA LEU A 6 -25.11 -7.82 55.01
C LEU A 6 -24.67 -6.83 53.93
N ILE A 7 -24.31 -5.59 54.32
CA ILE A 7 -23.80 -4.56 53.39
C ILE A 7 -22.42 -4.94 52.83
N LEU A 8 -21.55 -5.51 53.68
CA LEU A 8 -20.23 -5.99 53.25
C LEU A 8 -20.34 -7.18 52.29
N PHE A 9 -21.30 -8.10 52.51
CA PHE A 9 -21.57 -9.23 51.64
C PHE A 9 -22.13 -8.78 50.27
N CYS A 10 -23.05 -7.79 50.23
CA CYS A 10 -23.56 -7.20 49.00
C CYS A 10 -22.45 -6.44 48.24
N LEU A 11 -21.54 -5.74 48.91
CA LEU A 11 -20.39 -5.08 48.25
C LEU A 11 -19.38 -6.08 47.67
N LEU A 12 -19.10 -7.18 48.34
CA LEU A 12 -18.23 -8.25 47.83
C LEU A 12 -18.86 -9.02 46.66
N SER A 13 -20.18 -9.18 46.60
CA SER A 13 -20.84 -9.83 45.46
C SER A 13 -20.90 -8.92 44.19
N PHE A 14 -20.78 -7.60 44.33
CA PHE A 14 -20.71 -6.68 43.20
C PHE A 14 -19.30 -6.61 42.56
N THR A 15 -18.25 -6.94 43.31
CA THR A 15 -16.86 -6.89 42.75
C THR A 15 -16.50 -8.10 41.90
N THR A 16 -17.24 -9.21 42.00
CA THR A 16 -16.98 -10.41 41.17
C THR A 16 -17.65 -10.40 39.81
N SER A 17 -18.52 -9.39 39.53
CA SER A 17 -19.27 -9.31 38.24
C SER A 17 -18.61 -8.46 37.17
N LEU A 18 -17.39 -7.94 37.40
CA LEU A 18 -16.69 -7.04 36.45
C LEU A 18 -15.61 -7.75 35.64
N TRP A 19 -15.63 -9.05 35.59
CA TRP A 19 -14.83 -9.75 34.58
C TRP A 19 -15.61 -9.69 33.26
N GLY A 20 -15.44 -8.64 32.51
CA GLY A 20 -15.88 -8.62 31.12
C GLY A 20 -15.30 -9.84 30.41
N GLN A 21 -16.18 -10.65 29.82
CA GLN A 21 -15.71 -11.77 29.01
C GLN A 21 -15.00 -11.16 27.81
N ASN A 22 -13.69 -11.34 27.73
CA ASN A 22 -12.93 -10.97 26.53
C ASN A 22 -13.16 -12.09 25.48
N TYR A 23 -14.02 -11.79 24.51
CA TYR A 23 -14.31 -12.69 23.39
C TYR A 23 -13.36 -12.48 22.19
N GLU A 24 -12.42 -11.55 22.27
CA GLU A 24 -11.50 -11.26 21.16
C GLU A 24 -10.74 -12.49 20.69
N ALA A 25 -10.31 -13.33 21.64
CA ALA A 25 -9.60 -14.59 21.34
C ALA A 25 -10.44 -15.64 20.59
N PHE A 26 -11.75 -15.43 20.45
CA PHE A 26 -12.66 -16.35 19.74
C PHE A 26 -13.05 -15.84 18.34
N TRP A 27 -12.63 -14.64 17.96
CA TRP A 27 -12.90 -14.09 16.63
C TRP A 27 -11.77 -14.44 15.67
N THR A 28 -12.15 -14.98 14.52
CA THR A 28 -11.22 -15.19 13.40
C THR A 28 -11.64 -14.25 12.26
N GLY A 29 -10.71 -13.45 11.79
CA GLY A 29 -10.92 -12.59 10.64
C GLY A 29 -10.74 -13.37 9.35
N HIS A 30 -11.69 -13.25 8.44
CA HIS A 30 -11.62 -13.84 7.11
C HIS A 30 -11.53 -12.71 6.09
N PHE A 31 -10.35 -12.54 5.49
CA PHE A 31 -10.06 -11.50 4.51
C PHE A 31 -9.66 -12.13 3.18
N SER A 32 -9.99 -11.45 2.08
CA SER A 32 -9.42 -11.74 0.79
C SER A 32 -8.03 -11.09 0.69
N TYR A 33 -7.07 -11.85 0.20
CA TYR A 33 -5.70 -11.38 -0.05
C TYR A 33 -5.34 -11.43 -1.54
N LEU A 34 -6.35 -11.57 -2.42
CA LEU A 34 -6.14 -11.74 -3.85
C LEU A 34 -5.91 -10.41 -4.58
N ASN A 35 -6.56 -9.34 -4.13
CA ASN A 35 -6.43 -8.00 -4.74
C ASN A 35 -5.35 -7.20 -4.01
N ILE A 36 -4.16 -7.13 -4.59
CA ILE A 36 -3.00 -6.44 -4.02
C ILE A 36 -2.97 -4.99 -4.47
N ASN A 37 -2.66 -4.08 -3.54
CA ASN A 37 -2.46 -2.66 -3.81
C ASN A 37 -0.97 -2.29 -3.84
N LYS A 38 -0.16 -2.90 -2.97
CA LYS A 38 1.28 -2.61 -2.84
C LYS A 38 2.03 -3.81 -2.30
N VAL A 39 3.29 -3.94 -2.70
CA VAL A 39 4.25 -4.91 -2.15
C VAL A 39 5.53 -4.15 -1.80
N VAL A 40 6.09 -4.41 -0.62
CA VAL A 40 7.36 -3.80 -0.16
C VAL A 40 8.27 -4.84 0.46
N ASP A 41 9.58 -4.70 0.25
CA ASP A 41 10.59 -5.54 0.86
C ASP A 41 10.84 -5.17 2.33
N ALA A 42 11.22 -6.15 3.12
CA ALA A 42 11.55 -6.03 4.53
C ALA A 42 12.61 -7.09 4.89
N ASP A 43 13.84 -6.86 4.40
CA ASP A 43 15.02 -7.73 4.54
C ASP A 43 14.82 -9.15 3.96
N ASP A 44 14.42 -10.12 4.79
CA ASP A 44 14.25 -11.53 4.41
C ASP A 44 12.78 -11.92 4.11
N LYS A 45 11.89 -10.96 4.07
CA LYS A 45 10.46 -11.11 3.76
C LYS A 45 9.94 -9.93 2.96
N PHE A 46 8.74 -10.06 2.42
CA PHE A 46 7.99 -8.92 1.91
C PHE A 46 6.66 -8.77 2.66
N TYR A 47 6.14 -7.53 2.68
CA TYR A 47 4.75 -7.26 3.04
C TYR A 47 3.95 -6.96 1.80
N ALA A 48 2.74 -7.50 1.73
CA ALA A 48 1.76 -7.21 0.70
C ALA A 48 0.47 -6.66 1.32
N ALA A 49 0.00 -5.52 0.80
CA ALA A 49 -1.28 -4.95 1.16
C ALA A 49 -2.35 -5.43 0.19
N SER A 50 -3.39 -6.03 0.73
CA SER A 50 -4.68 -6.13 0.05
C SER A 50 -5.54 -4.90 0.38
N GLU A 51 -6.83 -4.93 0.11
CA GLU A 51 -7.72 -3.76 0.30
C GLU A 51 -7.67 -3.21 1.74
N ASN A 52 -7.80 -4.07 2.75
CA ASN A 52 -7.92 -3.68 4.15
C ASN A 52 -7.22 -4.63 5.14
N ALA A 53 -6.32 -5.45 4.62
CA ALA A 53 -5.50 -6.38 5.38
C ALA A 53 -4.12 -6.50 4.75
N LEU A 54 -3.17 -6.99 5.53
CA LEU A 54 -1.79 -7.22 5.13
C LEU A 54 -1.43 -8.69 5.30
N PHE A 55 -0.48 -9.15 4.53
CA PHE A 55 0.26 -10.35 4.85
C PHE A 55 1.75 -10.15 4.61
N SER A 56 2.56 -10.92 5.31
CA SER A 56 3.99 -11.07 5.03
C SER A 56 4.29 -12.48 4.56
N TYR A 57 5.32 -12.59 3.74
CA TYR A 57 5.87 -13.85 3.27
C TYR A 57 7.37 -13.89 3.55
N ASP A 58 7.79 -14.84 4.37
CA ASP A 58 9.18 -15.07 4.74
C ASP A 58 9.86 -15.92 3.65
N LEU A 59 10.94 -15.41 3.08
CA LEU A 59 11.64 -16.03 1.95
C LEU A 59 12.43 -17.30 2.32
N GLN A 60 12.81 -17.42 3.60
CA GLN A 60 13.62 -18.56 4.05
C GLN A 60 12.74 -19.77 4.44
N THR A 61 11.60 -19.47 5.09
CA THR A 61 10.70 -20.50 5.63
C THR A 61 9.48 -20.76 4.76
N ASN A 62 9.18 -19.86 3.81
CA ASN A 62 7.95 -19.80 3.01
C ASN A 62 6.69 -19.67 3.87
N GLN A 63 6.81 -19.10 5.06
CA GLN A 63 5.67 -18.91 5.95
C GLN A 63 4.93 -17.62 5.63
N LEU A 64 3.60 -17.70 5.70
CA LEU A 64 2.68 -16.57 5.60
C LEU A 64 2.21 -16.15 6.99
N SER A 65 2.20 -14.84 7.24
CA SER A 65 1.61 -14.25 8.44
C SER A 65 0.68 -13.12 8.05
N THR A 66 -0.40 -12.92 8.78
CA THR A 66 -1.41 -11.89 8.44
C THR A 66 -1.50 -10.82 9.52
N ILE A 67 -1.77 -9.58 9.10
CA ILE A 67 -2.07 -8.45 9.98
C ILE A 67 -3.41 -7.88 9.53
N THR A 68 -4.38 -7.90 10.43
CA THR A 68 -5.78 -7.58 10.15
C THR A 68 -6.38 -6.69 11.24
N THR A 69 -7.66 -6.41 11.16
CA THR A 69 -8.39 -5.70 12.23
C THR A 69 -8.34 -6.41 13.58
N ILE A 70 -8.13 -7.72 13.60
CA ILE A 70 -7.94 -8.48 14.86
C ILE A 70 -6.61 -8.11 15.52
N ASN A 71 -5.60 -7.77 14.73
CA ASN A 71 -4.29 -7.32 15.20
C ASN A 71 -4.25 -5.80 15.47
N GLY A 72 -5.37 -5.08 15.26
CA GLY A 72 -5.50 -3.65 15.55
C GLY A 72 -5.51 -2.72 14.35
N LEU A 73 -5.41 -3.23 13.11
CA LEU A 73 -5.60 -2.40 11.91
C LEU A 73 -6.97 -1.72 11.92
N SER A 74 -7.07 -0.56 11.32
CA SER A 74 -8.31 0.23 11.23
C SER A 74 -9.40 -0.43 10.37
N GLY A 75 -9.00 -1.26 9.39
CA GLY A 75 -9.89 -1.84 8.39
C GLY A 75 -10.26 -0.89 7.24
N GLU A 76 -9.64 0.29 7.18
CA GLU A 76 -9.78 1.24 6.08
C GLU A 76 -9.05 0.75 4.82
N LEU A 77 -9.30 1.39 3.66
CA LEU A 77 -8.66 1.02 2.40
C LEU A 77 -7.19 1.47 2.39
N ILE A 78 -6.30 0.49 2.32
CA ILE A 78 -4.85 0.71 2.26
C ILE A 78 -4.48 1.21 0.85
N SER A 79 -3.74 2.29 0.78
CA SER A 79 -3.30 2.89 -0.49
C SER A 79 -1.83 2.66 -0.80
N THR A 80 -0.97 2.55 0.21
CA THR A 80 0.47 2.36 0.04
C THR A 80 1.13 1.80 1.30
N LEU A 81 2.32 1.22 1.13
CA LEU A 81 3.17 0.71 2.20
C LEU A 81 4.59 1.24 2.06
N HIS A 82 5.30 1.27 3.17
CA HIS A 82 6.75 1.44 3.23
C HIS A 82 7.30 0.70 4.46
N TYR A 83 8.41 0.01 4.31
CA TYR A 83 9.13 -0.60 5.43
C TYR A 83 10.48 0.08 5.62
N SER A 84 10.72 0.54 6.84
CA SER A 84 12.01 1.08 7.24
C SER A 84 12.88 -0.01 7.83
N ASN A 85 13.95 -0.37 7.12
CA ASN A 85 14.92 -1.36 7.61
C ASN A 85 15.73 -0.81 8.79
N GLU A 86 15.96 0.50 8.85
CA GLU A 86 16.71 1.13 9.95
C GLU A 86 15.92 1.11 11.26
N TYR A 87 14.63 1.42 11.20
CA TYR A 87 13.77 1.54 12.39
C TYR A 87 12.93 0.28 12.64
N GLN A 88 12.93 -0.70 11.72
CA GLN A 88 12.12 -1.93 11.78
C GLN A 88 10.62 -1.61 11.94
N LEU A 89 10.14 -0.63 11.17
CA LEU A 89 8.77 -0.11 11.19
C LEU A 89 8.11 -0.29 9.83
N LEU A 90 6.89 -0.81 9.81
CA LEU A 90 6.04 -0.83 8.64
C LEU A 90 5.06 0.34 8.70
N LEU A 91 5.16 1.26 7.74
CA LEU A 91 4.22 2.36 7.55
C LEU A 91 3.13 1.92 6.59
N ILE A 92 1.89 2.11 7.00
CA ILE A 92 0.68 1.76 6.25
C ILE A 92 -0.07 3.05 5.97
N GLY A 93 -0.19 3.44 4.71
CA GLY A 93 -0.92 4.62 4.27
C GLY A 93 -2.30 4.26 3.74
N TYR A 94 -3.27 5.11 4.00
CA TYR A 94 -4.68 4.87 3.69
C TYR A 94 -5.26 5.94 2.76
N GLU A 95 -6.35 5.62 2.07
CA GLU A 95 -7.05 6.55 1.18
C GLU A 95 -7.67 7.74 1.92
N ASN A 96 -8.02 7.57 3.19
CA ASN A 96 -8.60 8.63 4.01
C ASN A 96 -7.58 9.52 4.73
N GLY A 97 -6.27 9.24 4.57
CA GLY A 97 -5.17 9.98 5.19
C GLY A 97 -4.75 9.46 6.56
N LEU A 98 -5.29 8.32 7.01
CA LEU A 98 -4.75 7.62 8.17
C LEU A 98 -3.36 7.10 7.83
N ILE A 99 -2.46 7.12 8.81
CA ILE A 99 -1.22 6.37 8.79
C ILE A 99 -1.23 5.44 10.00
N GLU A 100 -0.90 4.19 9.80
CA GLU A 100 -0.62 3.26 10.88
C GLU A 100 0.85 2.86 10.80
N VAL A 101 1.52 2.85 11.95
CA VAL A 101 2.92 2.44 12.09
C VAL A 101 2.93 1.15 12.89
N TYR A 102 3.27 0.05 12.23
CA TYR A 102 3.35 -1.26 12.85
C TYR A 102 4.78 -1.58 13.25
N THR A 103 4.96 -1.97 14.53
CA THR A 103 6.23 -2.41 15.11
C THR A 103 6.21 -3.94 15.23
N GLU A 104 7.14 -4.60 14.56
CA GLU A 104 7.18 -6.07 14.55
C GLU A 104 7.50 -6.69 15.91
N SER A 105 8.45 -6.10 16.65
CA SER A 105 8.92 -6.65 17.93
C SER A 105 7.80 -6.83 18.95
N ASP A 106 6.87 -5.89 18.98
CA ASP A 106 5.81 -5.81 19.99
C ASP A 106 4.45 -6.13 19.41
N GLN A 107 4.36 -6.20 18.07
CA GLN A 107 3.11 -6.33 17.32
C GLN A 107 2.11 -5.21 17.62
N GLU A 108 2.63 -4.01 17.95
CA GLU A 108 1.82 -2.84 18.25
C GLU A 108 1.60 -1.98 17.00
N ILE A 109 0.44 -1.30 16.95
CA ILE A 109 0.07 -0.38 15.88
C ILE A 109 -0.19 1.00 16.46
N LEU A 110 0.65 1.97 16.07
CA LEU A 110 0.46 3.39 16.38
C LEU A 110 -0.38 4.04 15.26
N LYS A 111 -1.47 4.72 15.65
CA LYS A 111 -2.34 5.47 14.70
C LYS A 111 -1.96 6.93 14.66
N VAL A 112 -1.57 7.41 13.48
CA VAL A 112 -1.22 8.81 13.20
C VAL A 112 -2.36 9.44 12.43
N VAL A 113 -3.12 10.32 13.09
CA VAL A 113 -4.38 10.90 12.59
C VAL A 113 -4.24 12.35 12.14
N ASP A 114 -3.02 12.86 12.06
CA ASP A 114 -2.73 14.27 11.78
C ASP A 114 -3.28 14.74 10.43
N ILE A 115 -3.15 13.90 9.38
CA ILE A 115 -3.71 14.22 8.06
C ILE A 115 -5.24 14.15 8.11
N ILE A 116 -5.82 13.15 8.79
CA ILE A 116 -7.28 13.05 8.96
C ILE A 116 -7.84 14.32 9.62
N ASN A 117 -7.16 14.82 10.64
CA ASN A 117 -7.58 15.97 11.44
C ASN A 117 -7.34 17.34 10.78
N LYS A 118 -6.68 17.40 9.61
CA LYS A 118 -6.49 18.66 8.87
C LYS A 118 -7.81 19.13 8.27
N VAL A 119 -8.49 20.05 8.96
CA VAL A 119 -9.80 20.59 8.55
C VAL A 119 -9.75 21.45 7.28
N THR A 120 -8.57 21.95 6.91
CA THR A 120 -8.36 22.78 5.71
C THR A 120 -8.24 21.95 4.43
N ILE A 121 -8.17 20.62 4.55
CA ILE A 121 -8.04 19.69 3.43
C ILE A 121 -9.34 18.90 3.31
N PRO A 122 -10.01 18.92 2.14
CA PRO A 122 -11.17 18.06 1.89
C PRO A 122 -10.85 16.58 2.09
N SER A 123 -11.78 15.79 2.61
CA SER A 123 -11.58 14.35 2.85
C SER A 123 -11.21 13.58 1.57
N SER A 124 -11.73 14.01 0.42
CA SER A 124 -11.40 13.41 -0.88
C SER A 124 -9.99 13.71 -1.40
N GLN A 125 -9.21 14.54 -0.71
CA GLN A 125 -7.82 14.90 -1.08
C GLN A 125 -6.80 14.44 -0.04
N LYS A 126 -7.18 13.59 0.90
CA LYS A 126 -6.29 13.12 1.98
C LYS A 126 -5.55 11.83 1.65
N LYS A 127 -5.79 11.24 0.48
CA LYS A 127 -5.14 9.99 0.08
C LYS A 127 -3.64 10.09 0.19
N ILE A 128 -3.04 9.06 0.79
CA ILE A 128 -1.60 8.88 0.85
C ILE A 128 -1.20 8.09 -0.40
N ASN A 129 -0.34 8.68 -1.23
CA ASN A 129 0.05 8.10 -2.50
C ASN A 129 1.38 7.32 -2.42
N HIS A 130 2.33 7.84 -1.62
CA HIS A 130 3.67 7.26 -1.54
C HIS A 130 4.40 7.71 -0.27
N PHE A 131 5.27 6.86 0.24
CA PHE A 131 6.24 7.15 1.29
C PHE A 131 7.65 7.12 0.69
N ASN A 132 8.49 8.09 1.05
CA ASN A 132 9.89 8.14 0.66
C ASN A 132 10.73 8.48 1.88
N GLU A 133 11.47 7.50 2.39
CA GLU A 133 12.35 7.65 3.54
C GLU A 133 13.69 8.25 3.12
N PHE A 134 14.15 9.21 3.90
CA PHE A 134 15.50 9.76 3.79
C PHE A 134 15.98 10.18 5.17
N ASN A 135 17.04 9.55 5.65
CA ASN A 135 17.46 9.59 7.06
C ASN A 135 16.29 9.15 7.98
N SER A 136 16.01 9.86 9.08
CA SER A 136 14.87 9.55 9.95
C SER A 136 13.52 10.05 9.42
N LEU A 137 13.48 10.78 8.32
CA LEU A 137 12.28 11.44 7.85
C LEU A 137 11.63 10.67 6.69
N VAL A 138 10.31 10.53 6.77
CA VAL A 138 9.48 10.03 5.67
C VAL A 138 8.72 11.19 5.04
N TYR A 139 8.97 11.41 3.75
CA TYR A 139 8.24 12.36 2.92
C TYR A 139 7.02 11.67 2.33
N ILE A 140 5.85 12.10 2.77
CA ILE A 140 4.55 11.49 2.47
C ILE A 140 3.91 12.24 1.32
N ALA A 141 3.90 11.66 0.12
CA ALA A 141 3.19 12.21 -1.03
C ALA A 141 1.68 12.00 -0.87
N THR A 142 0.90 13.05 -1.07
CA THR A 142 -0.56 13.07 -0.87
C THR A 142 -1.26 13.83 -1.99
N ASP A 143 -2.59 13.76 -2.04
CA ASP A 143 -3.38 14.53 -3.02
C ASP A 143 -3.44 16.04 -2.74
N TYR A 144 -2.79 16.52 -1.67
CA TYR A 144 -2.73 17.94 -1.35
C TYR A 144 -1.31 18.53 -1.29
N GLY A 145 -0.28 17.69 -1.38
CA GLY A 145 1.13 18.09 -1.26
C GLY A 145 1.98 17.02 -0.62
N ILE A 146 2.95 17.43 0.19
CA ILE A 146 3.87 16.54 0.89
C ILE A 146 3.78 16.82 2.38
N SER A 147 3.61 15.78 3.19
CA SER A 147 3.75 15.85 4.65
C SER A 147 5.02 15.12 5.08
N VAL A 148 5.53 15.42 6.25
CA VAL A 148 6.75 14.81 6.80
C VAL A 148 6.41 14.09 8.10
N TYR A 149 6.98 12.91 8.28
CA TYR A 149 6.89 12.12 9.50
C TYR A 149 8.28 11.72 9.95
N ASP A 150 8.60 11.91 11.22
CA ASP A 150 9.89 11.53 11.81
C ASP A 150 9.77 10.15 12.46
N LEU A 151 10.56 9.20 11.97
CA LEU A 151 10.58 7.81 12.47
C LEU A 151 11.30 7.68 13.82
N GLU A 152 12.27 8.54 14.11
CA GLU A 152 13.00 8.50 15.38
C GLU A 152 12.11 8.99 16.53
N GLY A 153 11.42 10.11 16.31
CA GLY A 153 10.50 10.69 17.30
C GLY A 153 9.10 10.13 17.27
N LEU A 154 8.71 9.40 16.21
CA LEU A 154 7.34 9.00 15.91
C LEU A 154 6.38 10.20 15.89
N GLU A 155 6.82 11.30 15.31
CA GLU A 155 6.12 12.59 15.34
C GLU A 155 5.81 13.08 13.93
N PHE A 156 4.61 13.67 13.78
CA PHE A 156 4.20 14.31 12.54
C PHE A 156 4.84 15.71 12.43
N GLY A 157 5.53 15.96 11.33
CA GLY A 157 6.26 17.21 11.07
C GLY A 157 5.51 18.18 10.17
N ASP A 158 6.26 18.86 9.33
CA ASP A 158 5.79 19.89 8.42
C ASP A 158 4.89 19.36 7.29
N THR A 159 4.16 20.28 6.68
CA THR A 159 3.40 20.03 5.45
C THR A 159 3.74 21.07 4.40
N TYR A 160 4.11 20.60 3.21
CA TYR A 160 4.52 21.45 2.08
C TYR A 160 3.42 21.51 1.04
N TYR A 161 2.84 22.69 0.85
CA TYR A 161 1.91 23.00 -0.24
C TYR A 161 2.71 23.59 -1.39
N ILE A 162 3.12 22.73 -2.32
CA ILE A 162 4.15 23.03 -3.31
C ILE A 162 3.61 23.61 -4.64
N GLY A 163 2.30 23.81 -4.72
CA GLY A 163 1.67 24.45 -5.89
C GLY A 163 1.95 25.96 -5.96
N ASP A 164 1.72 26.55 -7.10
CA ASP A 164 1.94 27.98 -7.33
C ASP A 164 1.07 28.80 -6.37
N GLY A 165 1.67 29.77 -5.69
CA GLY A 165 1.01 30.53 -4.64
C GLY A 165 0.74 29.74 -3.35
N GLY A 166 1.40 28.59 -3.13
CA GLY A 166 1.14 27.70 -2.01
C GLY A 166 -0.14 26.88 -2.15
N ALA A 167 -0.57 26.64 -3.39
CA ALA A 167 -1.77 25.85 -3.66
C ALA A 167 -1.57 24.36 -3.32
N GLN A 168 -2.65 23.71 -2.91
CA GLN A 168 -2.72 22.25 -2.77
C GLN A 168 -2.69 21.61 -4.15
N ILE A 169 -1.75 20.68 -4.37
CA ILE A 169 -1.65 19.90 -5.60
C ILE A 169 -1.36 18.45 -5.27
N SER A 170 -1.88 17.54 -6.07
CA SER A 170 -1.64 16.10 -5.90
C SER A 170 -0.20 15.76 -6.30
N VAL A 171 0.51 15.14 -5.36
CA VAL A 171 1.84 14.55 -5.53
C VAL A 171 1.69 13.03 -5.52
N SER A 172 2.05 12.39 -6.62
CA SER A 172 1.93 10.94 -6.77
C SER A 172 3.10 10.20 -6.12
N GLN A 173 4.31 10.73 -6.25
CA GLN A 173 5.53 10.11 -5.72
C GLN A 173 6.62 11.17 -5.50
N THR A 174 7.50 10.93 -4.54
CA THR A 174 8.70 11.73 -4.32
C THR A 174 9.95 10.87 -4.45
N ALA A 175 11.07 11.51 -4.81
CA ALA A 175 12.39 10.90 -4.86
C ALA A 175 13.44 11.89 -4.34
N ILE A 176 14.53 11.40 -3.77
CA ILE A 176 15.60 12.27 -3.26
C ILE A 176 16.92 11.85 -3.90
N LEU A 177 17.60 12.80 -4.51
CA LEU A 177 18.91 12.62 -5.12
C LEU A 177 19.79 13.82 -4.82
N ASN A 178 21.03 13.59 -4.38
CA ASN A 178 22.01 14.64 -4.08
C ASN A 178 21.48 15.76 -3.15
N ASN A 179 20.75 15.38 -2.11
CA ASN A 179 20.14 16.30 -1.13
C ASN A 179 19.11 17.27 -1.76
N GLU A 180 18.50 16.88 -2.86
CA GLU A 180 17.38 17.56 -3.49
C GLU A 180 16.17 16.60 -3.53
N ILE A 181 14.99 17.08 -3.09
CA ILE A 181 13.74 16.35 -3.19
C ILE A 181 13.05 16.72 -4.49
N PHE A 182 12.54 15.69 -5.19
CA PHE A 182 11.77 15.80 -6.42
C PHE A 182 10.36 15.26 -6.17
N ALA A 183 9.35 15.95 -6.67
CA ALA A 183 7.95 15.59 -6.53
C ALA A 183 7.30 15.43 -7.91
N ALA A 184 6.82 14.24 -8.23
CA ALA A 184 5.99 13.99 -9.41
C ALA A 184 4.55 14.42 -9.08
N CYS A 185 4.02 15.37 -9.85
CA CYS A 185 2.66 15.88 -9.67
C CYS A 185 1.76 15.32 -10.76
N SER A 186 0.63 14.73 -10.36
CA SER A 186 -0.31 14.07 -11.29
C SER A 186 -1.06 15.03 -12.20
N SER A 187 -1.14 16.31 -11.81
CA SER A 187 -1.75 17.39 -12.59
C SER A 187 -0.75 18.06 -13.54
N SER A 188 -1.17 19.16 -14.17
CA SER A 188 -0.29 19.97 -15.04
C SER A 188 0.92 20.61 -14.34
N SER A 189 1.06 20.44 -13.03
CA SER A 189 2.17 20.99 -12.23
C SER A 189 3.52 20.31 -12.47
N GLY A 190 3.52 19.17 -13.11
CA GLY A 190 4.71 18.51 -13.61
C GLY A 190 5.61 17.92 -12.53
N ILE A 191 6.92 18.19 -12.64
CA ILE A 191 7.89 17.85 -11.62
C ILE A 191 8.36 19.12 -10.93
N LYS A 192 8.29 19.12 -9.61
CA LYS A 192 8.84 20.18 -8.76
C LYS A 192 10.02 19.65 -7.95
N SER A 193 10.98 20.52 -7.63
CA SER A 193 12.13 20.17 -6.80
C SER A 193 12.49 21.26 -5.82
N ALA A 194 13.11 20.87 -4.70
CA ALA A 194 13.64 21.77 -3.70
C ALA A 194 14.87 21.16 -3.03
N SER A 195 15.83 22.02 -2.65
CA SER A 195 17.00 21.57 -1.88
C SER A 195 16.62 21.30 -0.42
N LEU A 196 16.96 20.13 0.09
CA LEU A 196 16.80 19.75 1.50
C LEU A 196 17.71 20.53 2.45
N SER A 197 18.69 21.28 1.92
CA SER A 197 19.49 22.23 2.72
C SER A 197 18.71 23.47 3.15
N ASN A 198 17.55 23.74 2.54
CA ASN A 198 16.68 24.83 2.95
C ASN A 198 15.95 24.49 4.26
N SER A 199 16.05 25.38 5.22
CA SER A 199 15.43 25.19 6.55
C SER A 199 13.92 25.41 6.57
N ASN A 200 13.29 25.90 5.48
CA ASN A 200 11.87 26.25 5.43
C ASN A 200 11.23 25.82 4.10
N LEU A 201 11.09 24.50 3.91
CA LEU A 201 10.42 23.95 2.71
C LEU A 201 8.89 24.17 2.69
N THR A 202 8.32 24.76 3.73
CA THR A 202 6.92 25.21 3.72
C THR A 202 6.71 26.45 2.83
N ASP A 203 7.79 27.17 2.49
CA ASP A 203 7.74 28.26 1.51
C ASP A 203 7.71 27.70 0.09
N PHE A 204 6.57 27.79 -0.59
CA PHE A 204 6.39 27.30 -1.96
C PHE A 204 7.37 27.95 -2.97
N GLN A 205 7.93 29.13 -2.67
CA GLN A 205 8.89 29.81 -3.56
C GLN A 205 10.24 29.09 -3.65
N LEU A 206 10.54 28.20 -2.70
CA LEU A 206 11.74 27.37 -2.74
C LEU A 206 11.59 26.11 -3.64
N TRP A 207 10.37 25.86 -4.14
CA TRP A 207 10.06 24.75 -5.02
C TRP A 207 10.13 25.17 -6.49
N ASN A 208 11.14 24.70 -7.20
CA ASN A 208 11.33 24.97 -8.61
C ASN A 208 10.50 24.04 -9.48
N SER A 209 9.91 24.57 -10.56
CA SER A 209 9.26 23.75 -11.57
C SER A 209 10.27 23.30 -12.61
N LEU A 210 10.51 21.99 -12.73
CA LEU A 210 11.44 21.42 -13.71
C LEU A 210 10.76 21.06 -15.03
N ALA A 211 9.52 20.57 -14.97
CA ALA A 211 8.72 20.21 -16.15
C ALA A 211 7.25 20.53 -15.92
N GLY A 212 6.52 20.81 -17.00
CA GLY A 212 5.05 20.84 -16.99
C GLY A 212 4.45 19.51 -17.41
N GLY A 213 3.12 19.41 -17.33
CA GLY A 213 2.37 18.17 -17.60
C GLY A 213 2.23 17.27 -16.40
N GLY A 214 1.45 16.19 -16.50
CA GLY A 214 1.27 15.24 -15.41
C GLY A 214 2.35 14.18 -15.38
N PHE A 215 2.82 13.85 -14.17
CA PHE A 215 3.73 12.73 -13.93
C PHE A 215 3.11 11.78 -12.90
N LYS A 216 3.20 10.48 -13.18
CA LYS A 216 2.64 9.41 -12.34
C LYS A 216 3.61 8.92 -11.28
N ALA A 217 4.91 8.88 -11.62
CA ALA A 217 5.92 8.32 -10.76
C ALA A 217 7.27 8.97 -10.98
N ILE A 218 8.11 8.93 -9.95
CA ILE A 218 9.50 9.38 -9.97
C ILE A 218 10.31 8.55 -8.98
N THR A 219 11.47 8.04 -9.38
CA THR A 219 12.34 7.27 -8.50
C THR A 219 13.80 7.51 -8.83
N VAL A 220 14.66 7.26 -7.86
CA VAL A 220 16.12 7.20 -8.07
C VAL A 220 16.51 5.74 -8.27
N PHE A 221 17.23 5.49 -9.32
CA PHE A 221 17.85 4.20 -9.56
C PHE A 221 19.34 4.41 -9.87
N ASP A 222 20.20 3.82 -9.05
CA ASP A 222 21.62 4.08 -8.97
C ASP A 222 21.88 5.59 -8.70
N THR A 223 22.47 6.28 -9.64
CA THR A 223 22.81 7.72 -9.57
C THR A 223 21.92 8.58 -10.48
N SER A 224 20.91 8.00 -11.11
CA SER A 224 20.02 8.67 -12.05
C SER A 224 18.59 8.77 -11.51
N LEU A 225 17.91 9.85 -11.91
CA LEU A 225 16.51 10.10 -11.60
C LEU A 225 15.65 9.71 -12.82
N TYR A 226 14.66 8.86 -12.59
CA TYR A 226 13.70 8.40 -13.60
C TYR A 226 12.29 8.85 -13.27
N ALA A 227 11.53 9.26 -14.27
CA ALA A 227 10.13 9.63 -14.10
C ALA A 227 9.25 9.13 -15.24
N VAL A 228 8.00 8.78 -14.92
CA VAL A 228 6.97 8.38 -15.90
C VAL A 228 5.89 9.44 -15.94
N ASN A 229 5.59 9.96 -17.13
CA ASN A 229 4.52 10.94 -17.32
C ASN A 229 3.14 10.27 -17.49
N SER A 230 2.08 11.08 -17.53
CA SER A 230 0.71 10.62 -17.72
C SER A 230 0.44 9.93 -19.06
N ALA A 231 1.33 10.10 -20.03
CA ALA A 231 1.26 9.43 -21.33
C ALA A 231 2.06 8.10 -21.38
N ASN A 232 2.47 7.58 -20.20
CA ASN A 232 3.23 6.33 -20.05
C ASN A 232 4.63 6.36 -20.70
N LYS A 233 5.21 7.53 -20.84
CA LYS A 233 6.59 7.68 -21.32
C LYS A 233 7.52 7.83 -20.12
N ILE A 234 8.60 7.03 -20.08
CA ILE A 234 9.67 7.16 -19.09
C ILE A 234 10.79 8.05 -19.62
N PHE A 235 11.32 8.85 -18.71
CA PHE A 235 12.45 9.76 -18.93
C PHE A 235 13.53 9.50 -17.88
N GLU A 236 14.78 9.64 -18.30
CA GLU A 236 15.89 9.94 -17.40
C GLU A 236 16.01 11.45 -17.25
N ILE A 237 16.18 11.93 -16.02
CA ILE A 237 16.27 13.36 -15.72
C ILE A 237 17.70 13.69 -15.29
N SER A 238 18.33 14.59 -16.03
CA SER A 238 19.67 15.10 -15.73
C SER A 238 19.62 16.62 -15.68
N GLY A 239 19.53 17.18 -14.47
CA GLY A 239 19.28 18.60 -14.24
C GLY A 239 17.93 19.01 -14.85
N ALA A 240 17.93 19.96 -15.77
CA ALA A 240 16.72 20.41 -16.49
C ALA A 240 16.43 19.59 -17.78
N ASN A 241 17.24 18.59 -18.12
CA ASN A 241 17.09 17.81 -19.34
C ASN A 241 16.27 16.55 -19.06
N PHE A 242 15.22 16.34 -19.86
CA PHE A 242 14.36 15.16 -19.86
C PHE A 242 14.71 14.33 -21.10
N ILE A 243 15.44 13.24 -20.90
CA ILE A 243 15.88 12.32 -21.95
C ILE A 243 14.82 11.24 -22.10
N PRO A 244 14.02 11.19 -23.18
CA PRO A 244 13.02 10.16 -23.36
C PRO A 244 13.69 8.81 -23.62
N LEU A 245 13.25 7.77 -22.91
CA LEU A 245 13.83 6.43 -23.00
C LEU A 245 12.89 5.45 -23.68
N PHE A 246 11.64 5.37 -23.23
CA PHE A 246 10.68 4.41 -23.77
C PHE A 246 9.23 4.89 -23.59
N ASP A 247 8.36 4.51 -24.54
CA ASP A 247 6.92 4.72 -24.51
C ASP A 247 6.22 3.38 -24.24
N TYR A 248 5.63 3.20 -23.05
CA TYR A 248 4.93 1.98 -22.72
C TYR A 248 3.55 1.95 -23.40
N PRO A 249 3.19 0.82 -24.06
CA PRO A 249 1.92 0.73 -24.80
C PRO A 249 0.71 0.60 -23.87
N GLN A 250 0.93 0.34 -22.59
CA GLN A 250 -0.10 0.16 -21.56
C GLN A 250 0.13 1.14 -20.44
N ASP A 251 -0.91 1.28 -19.62
CA ASP A 251 -0.84 2.14 -18.44
C ASP A 251 0.21 1.66 -17.45
N VAL A 252 1.10 2.57 -17.03
CA VAL A 252 2.11 2.29 -16.01
C VAL A 252 1.44 2.44 -14.65
N ALA A 253 1.37 1.34 -13.91
CA ALA A 253 0.82 1.27 -12.57
C ALA A 253 1.85 1.67 -11.52
N GLU A 254 3.11 1.24 -11.69
CA GLU A 254 4.18 1.51 -10.73
C GLU A 254 5.54 1.68 -11.40
N LEU A 255 6.37 2.55 -10.82
CA LEU A 255 7.81 2.67 -11.08
C LEU A 255 8.54 2.47 -9.75
N ASN A 256 9.30 1.41 -9.63
CA ASN A 256 9.98 1.01 -8.40
C ASN A 256 11.45 0.65 -8.66
N ALA A 257 12.35 1.16 -7.81
CA ALA A 257 13.74 0.72 -7.77
C ALA A 257 13.91 -0.29 -6.64
N SER A 258 14.25 -1.51 -6.96
CA SER A 258 14.34 -2.62 -6.02
C SER A 258 15.50 -3.53 -6.36
N ASN A 259 16.35 -3.84 -5.39
CA ASN A 259 17.47 -4.76 -5.47
C ASN A 259 18.26 -4.69 -6.79
N ASN A 260 18.88 -3.52 -7.04
CA ASN A 260 19.68 -3.21 -8.25
C ASN A 260 18.92 -3.37 -9.57
N SER A 261 17.60 -3.28 -9.55
CA SER A 261 16.76 -3.25 -10.74
C SER A 261 15.80 -2.09 -10.71
N LEU A 262 15.53 -1.49 -11.86
CA LEU A 262 14.41 -0.59 -12.06
C LEU A 262 13.25 -1.40 -12.64
N LEU A 263 12.14 -1.45 -11.92
CA LEU A 263 10.93 -2.17 -12.33
C LEU A 263 9.87 -1.17 -12.79
N VAL A 264 9.35 -1.40 -14.00
CA VAL A 264 8.22 -0.64 -14.54
C VAL A 264 7.06 -1.61 -14.71
N THR A 265 6.06 -1.49 -13.84
CA THR A 265 4.87 -2.32 -13.86
C THR A 265 3.79 -1.65 -14.69
N THR A 266 3.27 -2.39 -15.68
CA THR A 266 2.06 -2.04 -16.43
C THR A 266 0.98 -3.06 -16.14
N ASN A 267 -0.26 -2.83 -16.58
CA ASN A 267 -1.39 -3.72 -16.28
C ASN A 267 -1.17 -5.19 -16.70
N SER A 268 -0.29 -5.49 -17.65
CA SER A 268 -0.04 -6.88 -18.06
C SER A 268 1.44 -7.26 -18.16
N LYS A 269 2.35 -6.35 -17.80
CA LYS A 269 3.79 -6.60 -17.90
C LYS A 269 4.56 -5.90 -16.80
N VAL A 270 5.64 -6.54 -16.35
CA VAL A 270 6.70 -5.92 -15.57
C VAL A 270 7.96 -5.92 -16.42
N TYR A 271 8.52 -4.75 -16.67
CA TYR A 271 9.79 -4.56 -17.36
C TYR A 271 10.88 -4.39 -16.31
N GLN A 272 11.89 -5.24 -16.34
CA GLN A 272 13.05 -5.18 -15.45
C GLN A 272 14.23 -4.62 -16.21
N TYR A 273 14.80 -3.54 -15.69
CA TYR A 273 16.00 -2.89 -16.23
C TYR A 273 17.15 -2.96 -15.22
N GLU A 274 18.35 -3.09 -15.73
CA GLU A 274 19.61 -2.91 -15.01
C GLU A 274 20.18 -1.49 -15.23
N LEU A 275 21.37 -1.26 -14.65
CA LEU A 275 22.12 -0.02 -14.79
C LEU A 275 22.19 0.45 -16.24
N GLY A 276 22.02 1.77 -16.46
CA GLY A 276 22.00 2.36 -17.79
C GLY A 276 20.72 2.05 -18.59
N PHE A 277 19.63 1.71 -17.91
CA PHE A 277 18.33 1.39 -18.52
C PHE A 277 18.38 0.22 -19.52
N ASN A 278 19.23 -0.77 -19.25
CA ASN A 278 19.33 -1.97 -20.06
C ASN A 278 18.23 -2.95 -19.72
N LEU A 279 17.35 -3.27 -20.67
CA LEU A 279 16.25 -4.22 -20.48
C LEU A 279 16.81 -5.63 -20.28
N MET A 280 16.54 -6.23 -19.12
CA MET A 280 16.97 -7.58 -18.74
C MET A 280 15.88 -8.61 -18.97
N ASN A 281 14.66 -8.31 -18.50
CA ASN A 281 13.56 -9.25 -18.58
C ASN A 281 12.22 -8.53 -18.73
N VAL A 282 11.23 -9.28 -19.24
CA VAL A 282 9.83 -8.84 -19.29
C VAL A 282 8.96 -9.98 -18.79
N TYR A 283 8.31 -9.77 -17.65
CA TYR A 283 7.32 -10.67 -17.11
C TYR A 283 5.96 -10.29 -17.68
N SER A 284 5.15 -11.26 -18.08
CA SER A 284 3.85 -10.99 -18.73
C SER A 284 2.76 -11.88 -18.15
N THR A 285 1.54 -11.36 -18.10
CA THR A 285 0.35 -12.20 -17.86
C THR A 285 0.25 -13.33 -18.90
N ASN A 286 -0.38 -14.42 -18.54
CA ASN A 286 -0.59 -15.58 -19.40
C ASN A 286 -2.05 -16.09 -19.26
N SER A 287 -2.39 -17.17 -19.91
CA SER A 287 -3.77 -17.72 -19.86
C SER A 287 -4.13 -18.39 -18.53
N GLU A 288 -3.15 -18.72 -17.69
CA GLU A 288 -3.37 -19.25 -16.35
C GLU A 288 -3.61 -18.13 -15.35
N PHE A 289 -2.85 -17.02 -15.50
CA PHE A 289 -2.93 -15.82 -14.69
C PHE A 289 -3.39 -14.63 -15.53
N ASP A 290 -4.65 -14.65 -15.95
CA ASP A 290 -5.31 -13.54 -16.64
C ASP A 290 -5.78 -12.50 -15.60
N THR A 291 -4.92 -11.53 -15.32
CA THR A 291 -5.09 -10.54 -14.26
C THR A 291 -4.43 -9.23 -14.62
N SER A 292 -4.58 -8.21 -13.77
CA SER A 292 -3.80 -6.98 -13.88
C SER A 292 -2.67 -6.96 -12.86
N PHE A 293 -1.47 -6.62 -13.31
CA PHE A 293 -0.32 -6.34 -12.46
C PHE A 293 -0.41 -4.92 -11.90
N VAL A 294 -0.10 -4.74 -10.62
CA VAL A 294 -0.26 -3.45 -9.94
C VAL A 294 1.03 -2.94 -9.29
N ALA A 295 1.86 -3.85 -8.80
CA ALA A 295 3.13 -3.54 -8.16
C ALA A 295 4.15 -4.65 -8.42
N ALA A 296 5.43 -4.33 -8.32
CA ALA A 296 6.47 -5.34 -8.40
C ALA A 296 7.68 -4.97 -7.54
N LEU A 297 8.29 -5.97 -6.94
CA LEU A 297 9.56 -5.84 -6.26
C LEU A 297 10.49 -6.99 -6.65
N LYS A 298 11.80 -6.75 -6.59
CA LYS A 298 12.80 -7.78 -6.78
C LYS A 298 13.47 -8.08 -5.44
N MET A 299 13.47 -9.36 -5.05
CA MET A 299 14.26 -9.85 -3.92
C MET A 299 15.15 -10.99 -4.45
N ASP A 300 16.46 -10.86 -4.22
CA ASP A 300 17.48 -11.70 -4.84
C ASP A 300 17.32 -11.76 -6.37
N GLU A 301 17.14 -12.94 -6.96
CA GLU A 301 16.94 -13.14 -8.41
C GLU A 301 15.46 -13.31 -8.80
N VAL A 302 14.54 -13.15 -7.85
CA VAL A 302 13.10 -13.37 -8.04
C VAL A 302 12.36 -12.04 -8.07
N VAL A 303 11.43 -11.90 -9.02
CA VAL A 303 10.49 -10.77 -9.06
C VAL A 303 9.15 -11.23 -8.50
N TYR A 304 8.65 -10.52 -7.50
CA TYR A 304 7.35 -10.71 -6.87
C TYR A 304 6.39 -9.65 -7.41
N ILE A 305 5.25 -10.06 -7.94
CA ILE A 305 4.32 -9.20 -8.68
C ILE A 305 2.97 -9.22 -7.97
N GLY A 306 2.54 -8.08 -7.45
CA GLY A 306 1.19 -7.88 -6.92
C GLY A 306 0.17 -7.83 -8.04
N THR A 307 -0.96 -8.53 -7.85
CA THR A 307 -2.03 -8.66 -8.86
C THR A 307 -3.40 -8.29 -8.30
N THR A 308 -4.39 -8.11 -9.16
CA THR A 308 -5.77 -7.82 -8.76
C THR A 308 -6.57 -9.06 -8.37
N ASP A 309 -6.10 -10.28 -8.70
CA ASP A 309 -6.95 -11.49 -8.60
C ASP A 309 -6.24 -12.73 -8.05
N TYR A 310 -4.88 -12.73 -7.94
CA TYR A 310 -4.07 -13.89 -7.54
C TYR A 310 -3.09 -13.58 -6.41
N GLY A 311 -3.31 -12.52 -5.64
CA GLY A 311 -2.35 -12.13 -4.60
C GLY A 311 -1.01 -11.69 -5.19
N VAL A 312 0.07 -12.27 -4.73
CA VAL A 312 1.42 -12.02 -5.25
C VAL A 312 1.88 -13.22 -6.08
N LEU A 313 2.30 -12.95 -7.31
CA LEU A 313 2.91 -13.94 -8.18
C LEU A 313 4.43 -13.90 -8.03
N LYS A 314 5.03 -15.03 -7.66
CA LYS A 314 6.47 -15.22 -7.60
C LYS A 314 6.95 -15.73 -8.96
N SER A 315 7.82 -14.96 -9.61
CA SER A 315 8.35 -15.32 -10.92
C SER A 315 9.36 -16.46 -10.85
N ASN A 316 9.38 -17.27 -11.89
CA ASN A 316 10.46 -18.23 -12.10
C ASN A 316 11.63 -17.55 -12.81
N PRO A 317 12.84 -17.46 -12.21
CA PRO A 317 13.99 -16.82 -12.83
C PRO A 317 14.42 -17.44 -14.18
N LEU A 318 14.03 -18.71 -14.44
CA LEU A 318 14.36 -19.43 -15.67
C LEU A 318 13.27 -19.33 -16.75
N ALA A 319 12.06 -18.85 -16.38
CA ALA A 319 10.92 -18.76 -17.29
C ALA A 319 10.01 -17.60 -16.88
N SER A 320 10.16 -16.46 -17.54
CA SER A 320 9.51 -15.18 -17.18
C SER A 320 7.98 -15.12 -17.31
N SER A 321 7.34 -16.21 -17.69
CA SER A 321 5.89 -16.38 -17.73
C SER A 321 5.39 -17.55 -16.89
N ASP A 322 6.23 -18.09 -16.04
CA ASP A 322 5.89 -19.17 -15.10
C ASP A 322 5.88 -18.59 -13.69
N TYR A 323 4.78 -18.80 -12.96
CA TYR A 323 4.54 -18.15 -11.66
C TYR A 323 4.06 -19.15 -10.63
N GLU A 324 4.39 -18.86 -9.38
CA GLU A 324 3.84 -19.48 -8.17
C GLU A 324 2.98 -18.43 -7.46
N GLU A 325 1.73 -18.80 -7.12
CA GLU A 325 0.79 -17.93 -6.42
C GLU A 325 1.07 -17.93 -4.92
N ILE A 326 1.17 -16.73 -4.33
CA ILE A 326 1.45 -16.53 -2.91
C ILE A 326 0.38 -15.61 -2.32
N HIS A 327 -0.46 -16.17 -1.44
CA HIS A 327 -1.39 -15.43 -0.58
C HIS A 327 -1.91 -16.34 0.55
N PRO A 328 -2.36 -15.77 1.69
CA PRO A 328 -3.09 -16.52 2.70
C PRO A 328 -4.44 -17.04 2.18
N ILE A 329 -4.93 -18.12 2.76
CA ILE A 329 -6.25 -18.68 2.43
C ILE A 329 -7.34 -17.72 2.91
N GLY A 330 -8.28 -17.37 2.02
CA GLY A 330 -9.37 -16.46 2.30
C GLY A 330 -10.51 -16.55 1.28
N PRO A 331 -11.60 -15.79 1.48
CA PRO A 331 -12.66 -15.66 0.49
C PRO A 331 -12.18 -14.94 -0.78
N LEU A 332 -12.94 -15.03 -1.88
CA LEU A 332 -12.59 -14.38 -3.15
C LEU A 332 -12.47 -12.86 -3.04
N LYS A 333 -13.35 -12.24 -2.25
CA LYS A 333 -13.39 -10.77 -2.07
C LYS A 333 -13.81 -10.41 -0.65
N ASN A 334 -13.49 -9.18 -0.23
CA ASN A 334 -13.88 -8.65 1.07
C ASN A 334 -15.33 -8.12 1.08
N GLU A 335 -15.91 -7.83 -0.08
CA GLU A 335 -17.28 -7.32 -0.22
C GLU A 335 -18.30 -8.45 -0.38
N ALA A 336 -18.75 -9.01 0.74
CA ALA A 336 -19.80 -10.01 0.74
C ALA A 336 -21.15 -9.37 0.39
N PHE A 337 -21.80 -9.86 -0.67
CA PHE A 337 -23.14 -9.44 -1.06
C PHE A 337 -24.22 -10.20 -0.30
N SER A 338 -24.06 -11.51 -0.13
CA SER A 338 -24.99 -12.36 0.58
C SER A 338 -24.28 -13.50 1.28
N LEU A 339 -24.78 -13.84 2.47
CA LEU A 339 -24.31 -14.95 3.27
C LEU A 339 -25.43 -15.98 3.46
N SER A 340 -25.11 -17.25 3.37
CA SER A 340 -26.02 -18.35 3.65
C SER A 340 -25.30 -19.45 4.41
N HIS A 341 -25.94 -19.98 5.45
CA HIS A 341 -25.39 -21.07 6.25
C HIS A 341 -26.29 -22.30 6.19
N GLY A 342 -25.69 -23.48 6.05
CA GLY A 342 -26.40 -24.76 6.09
C GLY A 342 -25.44 -25.94 6.12
N TYR A 343 -25.80 -26.98 6.86
CA TYR A 343 -25.02 -28.24 6.95
C TYR A 343 -23.56 -28.06 7.36
N GLY A 344 -23.26 -27.09 8.25
CA GLY A 344 -21.91 -26.82 8.70
C GLY A 344 -21.07 -25.95 7.75
N ASN A 345 -21.62 -25.52 6.62
CA ASN A 345 -20.97 -24.69 5.63
C ASN A 345 -21.47 -23.24 5.67
N LEU A 346 -20.57 -22.28 5.43
CA LEU A 346 -20.91 -20.88 5.19
C LEU A 346 -20.66 -20.59 3.69
N TRP A 347 -21.68 -20.14 3.02
CA TRP A 347 -21.62 -19.72 1.61
C TRP A 347 -21.63 -18.21 1.52
N VAL A 348 -20.71 -17.66 0.74
CA VAL A 348 -20.59 -16.23 0.46
C VAL A 348 -20.73 -16.02 -1.04
N SER A 349 -21.67 -15.19 -1.43
CA SER A 349 -21.78 -14.72 -2.81
C SER A 349 -21.40 -13.24 -2.91
N TYR A 350 -20.88 -12.86 -4.07
CA TYR A 350 -20.39 -11.54 -4.37
C TYR A 350 -21.24 -10.89 -5.46
N GLY A 351 -21.42 -9.59 -5.38
CA GLY A 351 -22.26 -8.85 -6.31
C GLY A 351 -22.32 -7.39 -5.92
N ASP A 352 -23.22 -6.67 -6.57
CA ASP A 352 -23.48 -5.27 -6.26
C ASP A 352 -24.89 -4.90 -6.72
N TYR A 353 -25.39 -3.77 -6.19
CA TYR A 353 -26.61 -3.13 -6.64
C TYR A 353 -26.31 -1.84 -7.40
N SER A 354 -27.12 -1.54 -8.40
CA SER A 354 -27.15 -0.21 -8.98
C SER A 354 -27.64 0.83 -7.94
N ILE A 355 -27.46 2.12 -8.23
CA ILE A 355 -28.03 3.21 -7.41
C ILE A 355 -29.55 3.14 -7.24
N PHE A 356 -30.25 2.34 -8.05
CA PHE A 356 -31.68 2.08 -7.98
C PHE A 356 -32.02 0.75 -7.30
N PHE A 357 -31.05 0.14 -6.60
CA PHE A 357 -31.18 -1.15 -5.92
C PHE A 357 -31.55 -2.33 -6.83
N ASN A 358 -31.22 -2.25 -8.12
CA ASN A 358 -31.30 -3.39 -9.01
C ASN A 358 -29.97 -4.17 -8.97
N PRO A 359 -29.98 -5.52 -8.90
CA PRO A 359 -28.76 -6.31 -8.97
C PRO A 359 -27.97 -5.98 -10.24
N SER A 360 -26.67 -5.78 -10.10
CA SER A 360 -25.77 -5.54 -11.23
C SER A 360 -25.42 -6.87 -11.89
N PRO A 361 -25.96 -7.19 -13.09
CA PRO A 361 -25.88 -8.55 -13.67
C PRO A 361 -24.46 -8.98 -14.07
N ASN A 362 -23.50 -8.04 -14.14
CA ASN A 362 -22.12 -8.30 -14.57
C ASN A 362 -21.10 -8.19 -13.43
N LYS A 363 -21.55 -8.23 -12.19
CA LYS A 363 -20.67 -8.18 -10.99
C LYS A 363 -20.75 -9.45 -10.15
N SER A 364 -20.97 -10.60 -10.78
CA SER A 364 -20.82 -11.89 -10.12
C SER A 364 -19.39 -12.37 -10.26
N TYR A 365 -18.66 -12.43 -9.15
CA TYR A 365 -17.25 -12.81 -9.13
C TYR A 365 -17.02 -14.29 -8.82
N GLY A 366 -18.07 -15.01 -8.44
CA GLY A 366 -18.00 -16.39 -8.01
C GLY A 366 -18.69 -16.60 -6.67
N ILE A 367 -18.34 -17.70 -6.02
CA ILE A 367 -18.86 -18.10 -4.71
C ILE A 367 -17.72 -18.61 -3.87
N SER A 368 -17.67 -18.21 -2.60
CA SER A 368 -16.77 -18.80 -1.61
C SER A 368 -17.56 -19.67 -0.64
N ASN A 369 -17.03 -20.83 -0.31
CA ASN A 369 -17.57 -21.73 0.69
C ASN A 369 -16.54 -21.96 1.81
N TYR A 370 -16.93 -21.67 3.04
CA TYR A 370 -16.13 -21.99 4.21
C TYR A 370 -16.62 -23.30 4.82
N VAL A 371 -15.77 -24.31 4.75
CA VAL A 371 -16.06 -25.69 5.18
C VAL A 371 -14.79 -26.30 5.80
N ASP A 372 -14.95 -26.99 6.93
CA ASP A 372 -13.84 -27.65 7.65
C ASP A 372 -12.62 -26.70 7.86
N GLU A 373 -12.92 -25.47 8.33
CA GLU A 373 -11.94 -24.41 8.59
C GLU A 373 -11.16 -23.91 7.35
N ASN A 374 -11.62 -24.24 6.14
CA ASN A 374 -10.98 -23.86 4.89
C ASN A 374 -11.93 -23.12 3.94
N TRP A 375 -11.38 -22.18 3.16
CA TRP A 375 -12.09 -21.52 2.07
C TRP A 375 -11.90 -22.28 0.77
N VAL A 376 -13.01 -22.59 0.13
CA VAL A 376 -13.07 -23.14 -1.24
C VAL A 376 -13.73 -22.12 -2.13
N ASN A 377 -12.99 -21.61 -3.10
CA ASN A 377 -13.42 -20.58 -4.01
C ASN A 377 -13.77 -21.16 -5.37
N THR A 378 -14.87 -20.68 -5.95
CA THR A 378 -15.30 -21.05 -7.31
C THR A 378 -15.58 -19.76 -8.08
N THR A 379 -14.81 -19.51 -9.12
CA THR A 379 -15.00 -18.40 -10.06
C THR A 379 -15.94 -18.83 -11.20
N TYR A 380 -16.57 -17.87 -11.87
CA TYR A 380 -17.44 -18.11 -13.04
C TYR A 380 -16.63 -18.02 -14.32
#